data_2546afbe83ff3024ddd38455e7cd1bc5
#
_entry.id   2546afbe83ff3024ddd38455e7cd1bc5
#
_cell.length_a   1.000
_cell.length_b   1.000
_cell.length_c   1.000
_cell.angle_alpha   90.00
_cell.angle_beta   90.00
_cell.angle_gamma   90.00
#
_symmetry.space_group_name_H-M   'P 1'
#
loop_
_entity.id
_entity.type
_entity.pdbx_description
1 polymer ?
#
loop_
_entity_poly.entity_id
_entity_poly.type
_entity_poly.pdbx_seq_one_letter_code
_entity_poly.pdbx_strand_id
1 'polypeptide(L)'
;MLTVDYDLLGAERGDLVLDMGCGAGRHAFETVRRGCRIVALDQDLQELVDVRNTFAAMISAGELDADVEGQPVSADALKLPFSNGTFDRIICSEVLEHIPNDSGAIDELVRVLRPGGSIAITVPAWI
;
A
#
# COMPACT_ATOMS: atom_id res chain seq x y z
N MET A 1 0.37 14.52 -2.49
CA MET A 1 0.95 14.35 -3.84
C MET A 1 1.29 12.89 -4.06
N LEU A 2 0.93 12.36 -5.23
CA LEU A 2 1.27 11.00 -5.61
C LEU A 2 2.69 10.95 -6.18
N THR A 3 3.46 9.94 -5.80
CA THR A 3 4.83 9.72 -6.32
C THR A 3 4.92 8.45 -7.17
N VAL A 4 3.85 7.65 -7.20
CA VAL A 4 3.79 6.40 -7.95
C VAL A 4 3.12 6.64 -9.30
N ASP A 5 3.72 6.13 -10.36
CA ASP A 5 3.10 6.07 -11.68
C ASP A 5 2.22 4.83 -11.77
N TYR A 6 0.91 5.01 -11.69
CA TYR A 6 -0.05 3.91 -11.68
C TYR A 6 -0.14 3.17 -13.00
N ASP A 7 0.17 3.84 -14.12
CA ASP A 7 0.20 3.18 -15.43
C ASP A 7 1.36 2.17 -15.49
N LEU A 8 2.53 2.56 -14.99
CA LEU A 8 3.67 1.65 -14.90
C LEU A 8 3.46 0.53 -13.89
N LEU A 9 2.80 0.83 -12.76
CA LEU A 9 2.46 -0.18 -11.76
C LEU A 9 1.54 -1.24 -12.35
N GLY A 10 0.64 -0.85 -13.25
CA GLY A 10 -0.25 -1.75 -13.94
C GLY A 10 -1.40 -2.28 -13.08
N ALA A 11 -1.77 -1.55 -12.02
CA ALA A 11 -2.88 -1.95 -11.17
C ALA A 11 -4.20 -1.90 -11.94
N GLU A 12 -4.95 -2.99 -11.87
CA GLU A 12 -6.23 -3.14 -12.55
C GLU A 12 -7.37 -3.21 -11.54
N ARG A 13 -8.58 -2.85 -11.97
CA ARG A 13 -9.77 -2.96 -11.13
C ARG A 13 -9.90 -4.37 -10.56
N GLY A 14 -10.11 -4.45 -9.25
CA GLY A 14 -10.21 -5.71 -8.52
C GLY A 14 -8.90 -6.28 -8.00
N ASP A 15 -7.75 -5.74 -8.41
CA ASP A 15 -6.45 -6.15 -7.88
C ASP A 15 -6.38 -5.92 -6.37
N LEU A 16 -5.66 -6.82 -5.67
CA LEU A 16 -5.30 -6.63 -4.28
C LEU A 16 -3.91 -5.99 -4.20
N VAL A 17 -3.85 -4.81 -3.62
CA VAL A 17 -2.64 -3.98 -3.56
C VAL A 17 -2.21 -3.80 -2.11
N LEU A 18 -0.92 -3.93 -1.86
CA LEU A 18 -0.30 -3.57 -0.58
C LEU A 18 0.33 -2.18 -0.70
N ASP A 19 -0.06 -1.26 0.18
CA ASP A 19 0.65 0.01 0.36
C ASP A 19 1.51 -0.13 1.62
N MET A 20 2.79 -0.43 1.42
CA MET A 20 3.72 -0.64 2.52
C MET A 20 4.31 0.67 3.01
N GLY A 21 4.02 1.03 4.27
CA GLY A 21 4.35 2.34 4.81
C GLY A 21 3.38 3.40 4.32
N CYS A 22 2.08 3.17 4.54
CA CYS A 22 1.03 3.99 3.92
C CYS A 22 1.00 5.45 4.42
N GLY A 23 1.55 5.73 5.61
CA GLY A 23 1.50 7.06 6.20
C GLY A 23 0.07 7.59 6.27
N ALA A 24 -0.14 8.80 5.79
CA ALA A 24 -1.46 9.46 5.76
C ALA A 24 -2.43 8.86 4.73
N GLY A 25 -1.99 7.91 3.90
CA GLY A 25 -2.87 7.14 3.03
C GLY A 25 -3.05 7.68 1.62
N ARG A 26 -2.24 8.63 1.16
CA ARG A 26 -2.42 9.25 -0.17
C ARG A 26 -2.48 8.23 -1.31
N HIS A 27 -1.59 7.22 -1.31
CA HIS A 27 -1.60 6.15 -2.32
C HIS A 27 -2.70 5.14 -2.07
N ALA A 28 -2.99 4.82 -0.79
CA ALA A 28 -4.08 3.91 -0.46
C ALA A 28 -5.42 4.45 -0.96
N PHE A 29 -5.70 5.74 -0.76
CA PHE A 29 -6.95 6.36 -1.23
C PHE A 29 -7.04 6.39 -2.75
N GLU A 30 -5.95 6.74 -3.44
CA GLU A 30 -5.94 6.71 -4.90
C GLU A 30 -6.16 5.31 -5.46
N THR A 31 -5.57 4.30 -4.82
CA THR A 31 -5.70 2.91 -5.23
C THR A 31 -7.16 2.44 -5.16
N VAL A 32 -7.87 2.76 -4.07
CA VAL A 32 -9.29 2.38 -3.98
C VAL A 32 -10.17 3.19 -4.92
N ARG A 33 -9.83 4.45 -5.20
CA ARG A 33 -10.53 5.24 -6.23
C ARG A 33 -10.43 4.60 -7.60
N ARG A 34 -9.35 3.87 -7.88
CA ARG A 34 -9.14 3.14 -9.14
C ARG A 34 -9.82 1.78 -9.18
N GLY A 35 -10.56 1.43 -8.14
CA GLY A 35 -11.33 0.19 -8.07
C GLY A 35 -10.55 -1.02 -7.58
N CYS A 36 -9.36 -0.83 -7.02
CA CYS A 36 -8.58 -1.89 -6.40
C CYS A 36 -8.97 -2.10 -4.94
N ARG A 37 -8.66 -3.29 -4.42
CA ARG A 37 -8.69 -3.57 -2.99
C ARG A 37 -7.33 -3.21 -2.40
N ILE A 38 -7.29 -2.67 -1.19
CA ILE A 38 -6.06 -2.19 -0.59
C ILE A 38 -5.84 -2.71 0.83
N VAL A 39 -4.62 -3.11 1.13
CA VAL A 39 -4.13 -3.26 2.49
C VAL A 39 -3.15 -2.11 2.74
N ALA A 40 -3.48 -1.25 3.68
CA ALA A 40 -2.66 -0.10 4.07
C ALA A 40 -1.86 -0.47 5.32
N LEU A 41 -0.55 -0.64 5.18
CA LEU A 41 0.31 -1.12 6.26
C LEU A 41 1.22 0.01 6.76
N ASP A 42 1.29 0.15 8.08
CA ASP A 42 2.22 1.06 8.74
C ASP A 42 2.53 0.56 10.14
N GLN A 43 3.63 1.00 10.72
CA GLN A 43 3.93 0.76 12.14
C GLN A 43 3.24 1.78 13.04
N ASP A 44 2.89 2.95 12.52
CA ASP A 44 2.27 4.03 13.28
C ASP A 44 0.75 3.79 13.38
N LEU A 45 0.30 3.41 14.58
CA LEU A 45 -1.12 3.13 14.84
C LEU A 45 -2.00 4.36 14.65
N GLN A 46 -1.51 5.56 14.94
CA GLN A 46 -2.29 6.78 14.76
C GLN A 46 -2.55 7.06 13.28
N GLU A 47 -1.56 6.85 12.44
CA GLU A 47 -1.74 6.96 10.98
C GLU A 47 -2.80 5.99 10.48
N LEU A 48 -2.79 4.74 10.97
CA LEU A 48 -3.77 3.73 10.58
C LEU A 48 -5.18 4.07 11.05
N VAL A 49 -5.34 4.64 12.23
CA VAL A 49 -6.64 5.12 12.72
C VAL A 49 -7.15 6.24 11.81
N ASP A 50 -6.30 7.18 11.44
CA ASP A 50 -6.66 8.29 10.55
C ASP A 50 -7.04 7.79 9.15
N VAL A 51 -6.29 6.83 8.62
CA VAL A 51 -6.60 6.18 7.32
C VAL A 51 -7.97 5.49 7.38
N ARG A 52 -8.23 4.71 8.42
CA ARG A 52 -9.52 4.03 8.62
C ARG A 52 -10.67 5.03 8.66
N ASN A 53 -10.51 6.11 9.44
CA ASN A 53 -11.54 7.13 9.58
C ASN A 53 -11.78 7.86 8.26
N THR A 54 -10.73 8.10 7.47
CA THR A 54 -10.84 8.75 6.16
C THR A 54 -11.57 7.85 5.16
N PHE A 55 -11.29 6.55 5.12
CA PHE A 55 -12.05 5.61 4.29
C PHE A 55 -13.55 5.67 4.63
N ALA A 56 -13.89 5.61 5.92
CA ALA A 56 -15.28 5.67 6.36
C ALA A 56 -15.95 6.98 5.95
N ALA A 57 -15.24 8.11 6.08
CA ALA A 57 -15.75 9.42 5.67
C ALA A 57 -15.97 9.51 4.16
N MET A 58 -15.07 8.96 3.36
CA MET A 58 -15.17 8.94 1.90
C MET A 58 -16.37 8.09 1.43
N ILE A 59 -16.60 6.96 2.08
CA ILE A 59 -17.79 6.13 1.81
C ILE A 59 -19.06 6.90 2.18
N SER A 60 -19.11 7.51 3.34
CA SER A 60 -20.26 8.30 3.80
C SER A 60 -20.56 9.49 2.91
N ALA A 61 -19.53 10.12 2.34
CA ALA A 61 -19.67 11.26 1.42
C ALA A 61 -20.00 10.84 -0.02
N GLY A 62 -20.08 9.55 -0.29
CA GLY A 62 -20.36 9.04 -1.65
C GLY A 62 -19.16 9.11 -2.59
N GLU A 63 -17.96 9.38 -2.10
CA GLU A 63 -16.72 9.40 -2.91
C GLU A 63 -16.23 8.00 -3.26
N LEU A 64 -16.56 7.01 -2.45
CA LEU A 64 -16.26 5.59 -2.66
C LEU A 64 -17.52 4.77 -2.49
N ASP A 65 -17.60 3.66 -3.22
CA ASP A 65 -18.69 2.69 -3.06
C ASP A 65 -18.64 2.03 -1.68
N ALA A 66 -19.79 1.65 -1.14
CA ALA A 66 -19.89 1.05 0.19
C ALA A 66 -19.21 -0.32 0.30
N ASP A 67 -18.96 -0.98 -0.84
CA ASP A 67 -18.29 -2.28 -0.92
C ASP A 67 -16.77 -2.19 -1.13
N VAL A 68 -16.21 -0.99 -1.07
CA VAL A 68 -14.76 -0.79 -1.17
C VAL A 68 -14.03 -1.51 -0.04
N GLU A 69 -13.01 -2.27 -0.39
CA GLU A 69 -12.17 -2.97 0.56
C GLU A 69 -10.88 -2.20 0.82
N GLY A 70 -10.82 -1.55 1.98
CA GLY A 70 -9.61 -0.90 2.48
C GLY A 70 -9.33 -1.37 3.90
N GLN A 71 -8.20 -2.06 4.11
CA GLN A 71 -7.86 -2.64 5.41
C GLN A 71 -6.55 -2.08 5.96
N PRO A 72 -6.58 -1.31 7.06
CA PRO A 72 -5.37 -0.90 7.76
C PRO A 72 -4.77 -2.07 8.54
N VAL A 73 -3.45 -2.23 8.48
CA VAL A 73 -2.72 -3.28 9.19
C VAL A 73 -1.46 -2.70 9.80
N SER A 74 -1.23 -2.95 11.11
CA SER A 74 0.03 -2.61 11.76
C SER A 74 0.95 -3.82 11.73
N ALA A 75 2.13 -3.68 11.14
CA ALA A 75 3.08 -4.78 11.05
C ALA A 75 4.51 -4.28 10.80
N ASP A 76 5.46 -5.19 11.02
CA ASP A 76 6.88 -4.97 10.74
C ASP A 76 7.17 -5.31 9.27
N ALA A 77 7.83 -4.39 8.57
CA ALA A 77 8.24 -4.57 7.18
C ALA A 77 9.18 -5.78 6.98
N LEU A 78 9.90 -6.20 8.01
CA LEU A 78 10.80 -7.36 7.95
C LEU A 78 10.10 -8.69 8.21
N LYS A 79 8.83 -8.65 8.60
CA LYS A 79 8.04 -9.85 8.90
C LYS A 79 6.58 -9.58 8.56
N LEU A 80 6.26 -9.59 7.28
CA LEU A 80 4.91 -9.30 6.81
C LEU A 80 3.96 -10.45 7.14
N PRO A 81 2.78 -10.15 7.74
CA PRO A 81 1.83 -11.17 8.20
C PRO A 81 0.93 -11.67 7.07
N PHE A 82 1.51 -11.94 5.92
CA PHE A 82 0.78 -12.40 4.73
C PHE A 82 1.43 -13.65 4.15
N SER A 83 0.62 -14.48 3.50
CA SER A 83 1.10 -15.65 2.78
C SER A 83 1.92 -15.24 1.54
N ASN A 84 2.74 -16.17 1.05
CA ASN A 84 3.46 -15.98 -0.21
C ASN A 84 2.46 -15.68 -1.34
N GLY A 85 2.80 -14.74 -2.20
CA GLY A 85 2.02 -14.46 -3.40
C GLY A 85 0.63 -13.89 -3.17
N THR A 86 0.41 -13.17 -2.06
CA THR A 86 -0.90 -12.63 -1.69
C THR A 86 -1.33 -11.44 -2.57
N PHE A 87 -0.38 -10.58 -2.95
CA PHE A 87 -0.71 -9.30 -3.58
C PHE A 87 -0.44 -9.31 -5.08
N ASP A 88 -1.33 -8.67 -5.84
CA ASP A 88 -1.17 -8.45 -7.28
C ASP A 88 -0.18 -7.34 -7.57
N ARG A 89 -0.21 -6.28 -6.75
CA ARG A 89 0.66 -5.10 -6.87
C ARG A 89 1.08 -4.64 -5.48
N ILE A 90 2.25 -4.02 -5.40
CA ILE A 90 2.75 -3.44 -4.14
C ILE A 90 3.25 -2.03 -4.41
N ILE A 91 2.92 -1.11 -3.50
CA ILE A 91 3.44 0.25 -3.46
C ILE A 91 4.34 0.37 -2.23
N CYS A 92 5.55 0.86 -2.42
CA CYS A 92 6.50 1.13 -1.35
C CYS A 92 7.16 2.49 -1.64
N SER A 93 6.49 3.57 -1.21
CA SER A 93 6.86 4.92 -1.59
C SER A 93 7.53 5.64 -0.43
N GLU A 94 8.81 5.99 -0.61
CA GLU A 94 9.62 6.75 0.35
C GLU A 94 9.70 6.09 1.73
N VAL A 95 9.89 4.77 1.76
CA VAL A 95 9.93 3.97 2.99
C VAL A 95 11.29 3.30 3.19
N LEU A 96 11.88 2.74 2.15
CA LEU A 96 13.09 1.91 2.28
C LEU A 96 14.28 2.66 2.86
N GLU A 97 14.40 3.97 2.61
CA GLU A 97 15.47 4.80 3.16
C GLU A 97 15.41 4.91 4.69
N HIS A 98 14.29 4.57 5.30
CA HIS A 98 14.10 4.58 6.75
C HIS A 98 14.27 3.20 7.39
N ILE A 99 14.52 2.15 6.59
CA ILE A 99 14.65 0.78 7.08
C ILE A 99 16.13 0.38 7.02
N PRO A 100 16.81 0.19 8.17
CA PRO A 100 18.23 -0.22 8.15
C PRO A 100 18.49 -1.51 7.38
N ASN A 101 17.63 -2.52 7.54
CA ASN A 101 17.69 -3.75 6.76
C ASN A 101 16.73 -3.67 5.57
N ASP A 102 17.03 -2.82 4.61
CA ASP A 102 16.19 -2.62 3.42
C ASP A 102 16.15 -3.87 2.53
N SER A 103 17.23 -4.62 2.41
CA SER A 103 17.23 -5.87 1.64
C SER A 103 16.30 -6.92 2.24
N GLY A 104 16.21 -7.02 3.56
CA GLY A 104 15.26 -7.89 4.23
C GLY A 104 13.81 -7.47 3.97
N ALA A 105 13.53 -6.16 3.96
CA ALA A 105 12.22 -5.65 3.61
C ALA A 105 11.87 -5.96 2.15
N ILE A 106 12.80 -5.79 1.22
CA ILE A 106 12.58 -6.12 -0.19
C ILE A 106 12.30 -7.62 -0.36
N ASP A 107 13.05 -8.49 0.33
CA ASP A 107 12.80 -9.92 0.30
C ASP A 107 11.36 -10.26 0.72
N GLU A 108 10.84 -9.60 1.75
CA GLU A 108 9.46 -9.79 2.20
C GLU A 108 8.45 -9.26 1.17
N LEU A 109 8.71 -8.13 0.53
CA LEU A 109 7.85 -7.62 -0.54
C LEU A 109 7.80 -8.61 -1.71
N VAL A 110 8.93 -9.14 -2.13
CA VAL A 110 8.99 -10.14 -3.21
C VAL A 110 8.24 -11.42 -2.81
N ARG A 111 8.38 -11.85 -1.56
CA ARG A 111 7.70 -13.05 -1.06
C ARG A 111 6.19 -12.93 -1.15
N VAL A 112 5.63 -11.79 -0.73
CA VAL A 112 4.17 -11.60 -0.68
C VAL A 112 3.57 -11.15 -2.02
N LEU A 113 4.40 -10.81 -3.00
CA LEU A 113 3.96 -10.49 -4.35
C LEU A 113 3.69 -11.77 -5.15
N ARG A 114 2.55 -11.83 -5.84
CA ARG A 114 2.26 -12.98 -6.71
C ARG A 114 3.24 -13.05 -7.88
N PRO A 115 3.49 -14.24 -8.46
CA PRO A 115 4.24 -14.34 -9.73
C PRO A 115 3.57 -13.49 -10.82
N GLY A 116 4.37 -12.72 -11.54
CA GLY A 116 3.87 -11.80 -12.56
C GLY A 116 3.32 -10.48 -12.03
N GLY A 117 3.34 -10.27 -10.72
CA GLY A 117 2.98 -8.99 -10.11
C GLY A 117 4.06 -7.93 -10.28
N SER A 118 3.79 -6.72 -9.83
CA SER A 118 4.73 -5.61 -9.91
C SER A 118 4.79 -4.80 -8.61
N ILE A 119 5.95 -4.19 -8.37
CA ILE A 119 6.20 -3.32 -7.22
C ILE A 119 6.63 -1.96 -7.72
N ALA A 120 6.00 -0.91 -7.21
CA ALA A 120 6.46 0.47 -7.39
C ALA A 120 7.22 0.90 -6.14
N ILE A 121 8.51 1.14 -6.27
CA ILE A 121 9.36 1.63 -5.19
C ILE A 121 9.80 3.05 -5.56
N THR A 122 9.60 3.99 -4.64
CA THR A 122 10.13 5.34 -4.78
C THR A 122 11.01 5.69 -3.59
N VAL A 123 12.09 6.40 -3.85
CA VAL A 123 13.00 6.91 -2.84
C VAL A 123 13.33 8.36 -3.18
N PRO A 124 13.69 9.19 -2.18
CA PRO A 124 14.11 10.57 -2.48
C PRO A 124 15.35 10.59 -3.38
N ALA A 125 15.38 11.52 -4.32
CA ALA A 125 16.56 11.77 -5.13
C ALA A 125 17.43 12.83 -4.42
N TRP A 126 18.59 12.42 -3.96
CA TRP A 126 19.56 13.30 -3.36
C TRP A 126 20.56 13.76 -4.43
N ILE A 127 20.55 15.05 -4.72
CA ILE A 127 21.43 15.64 -5.71
C ILE A 127 22.42 16.58 -5.02
#